data_f0a294c06ebe73179771fbe8da6c3f81
#
_entry.id   f0a294c06ebe73179771fbe8da6c3f81
#
_cell.length_a   1.000
_cell.length_b   1.000
_cell.length_c   1.000
_cell.angle_alpha   90.00
_cell.angle_beta   90.00
_cell.angle_gamma   90.00
#
_symmetry.space_group_name_H-M   'P 1'
#
loop_
_entity.id
_entity.type
_entity.pdbx_description
1 polymer ?
#
loop_
_entity_poly.entity_id
_entity_poly.type
_entity_poly.pdbx_seq_one_letter_code
_entity_poly.pdbx_strand_id
1 'polypeptide(L)'
;MSEVLHERMPALGPLWLAALRSRPGLRDGETLPRIAHRVAVFQVDGRWLESYGRVTGMALGEGLPATVPQAVALPLQMSVLTSPQFPLPLLGAVHVRQRIEVLGPLPRDARLSIACAVEGGRRVRRGVEVDLITEVEHEGHLCWRGVTTFLSQGPRSGAGGGASKARDDGGAHRDPAPRDDDGDRVAAFAAEPPPDPEISAIWRLPADLGRRFAAVAGDRNPIHLYPLTARPFGFKQPIIHGMWTLARALVALEAPTPPLGAVISCRFRKPLPLPGSARLLGWRVVGGQGFQVLDGKGRVAVEGGVAHSGAV
;
A
#
# COMPACT_ATOMS: atom_id res chain seq x y z
N MET A 1 -6.89 -7.81 -24.85
CA MET A 1 -7.53 -6.53 -24.44
C MET A 1 -6.46 -5.45 -24.50
N SER A 2 -6.75 -4.31 -25.11
CA SER A 2 -5.78 -3.22 -25.33
C SER A 2 -5.52 -2.45 -24.03
N GLU A 3 -4.25 -2.14 -23.79
CA GLU A 3 -3.81 -1.20 -22.75
C GLU A 3 -4.25 0.22 -23.15
N VAL A 4 -4.74 1.00 -22.18
CA VAL A 4 -5.08 2.41 -22.39
C VAL A 4 -3.82 3.26 -22.22
N LEU A 5 -3.39 3.91 -23.28
CA LEU A 5 -2.25 4.81 -23.26
C LEU A 5 -2.71 6.24 -22.94
N HIS A 6 -2.13 6.83 -21.90
CA HIS A 6 -2.32 8.24 -21.53
C HIS A 6 -1.14 9.08 -21.99
N GLU A 7 -1.38 10.22 -22.60
CA GLU A 7 -0.35 11.19 -22.97
C GLU A 7 0.33 11.82 -21.76
N ARG A 8 -0.40 11.94 -20.65
CA ARG A 8 0.06 12.49 -19.37
C ARG A 8 -0.63 11.81 -18.21
N MET A 9 -0.06 11.96 -17.02
CA MET A 9 -0.63 11.43 -15.79
C MET A 9 -2.07 11.95 -15.60
N PRO A 10 -3.07 11.08 -15.37
CA PRO A 10 -4.46 11.48 -15.17
C PRO A 10 -4.63 12.42 -13.97
N ALA A 11 -5.59 13.35 -14.05
CA ALA A 11 -5.90 14.23 -12.94
C ALA A 11 -6.70 13.51 -11.86
N LEU A 12 -6.28 13.62 -10.59
CA LEU A 12 -6.91 12.94 -9.45
C LEU A 12 -8.33 13.40 -9.14
N GLY A 13 -8.65 14.69 -9.34
CA GLY A 13 -9.97 15.24 -8.99
C GLY A 13 -11.13 14.48 -9.64
N PRO A 14 -11.17 14.36 -10.99
CA PRO A 14 -12.20 13.59 -11.68
C PRO A 14 -12.22 12.11 -11.27
N LEU A 15 -11.07 11.50 -10.98
CA LEU A 15 -10.96 10.10 -10.56
C LEU A 15 -11.57 9.87 -9.18
N TRP A 16 -11.37 10.79 -8.23
CA TRP A 16 -12.03 10.73 -6.92
C TRP A 16 -13.55 10.88 -7.04
N LEU A 17 -14.04 11.74 -7.94
CA LEU A 17 -15.47 11.81 -8.25
C LEU A 17 -15.99 10.51 -8.87
N ALA A 18 -15.24 9.90 -9.78
CA ALA A 18 -15.60 8.61 -10.37
C ALA A 18 -15.60 7.48 -9.33
N ALA A 19 -14.75 7.54 -8.31
CA ALA A 19 -14.72 6.59 -7.21
C ALA A 19 -15.98 6.59 -6.33
N LEU A 20 -16.78 7.68 -6.36
CA LEU A 20 -18.08 7.77 -5.68
C LEU A 20 -19.19 6.95 -6.35
N ARG A 21 -18.98 6.52 -7.60
CA ARG A 21 -20.00 5.79 -8.34
C ARG A 21 -20.27 4.43 -7.67
N SER A 22 -21.55 4.09 -7.56
CA SER A 22 -21.95 2.74 -7.15
C SER A 22 -21.41 1.71 -8.13
N ARG A 23 -20.98 0.57 -7.62
CA ARG A 23 -20.44 -0.55 -8.40
C ARG A 23 -21.26 -1.80 -8.08
N PRO A 24 -21.51 -2.67 -9.08
CA PRO A 24 -22.37 -3.85 -8.90
C PRO A 24 -21.77 -4.90 -7.97
N GLY A 25 -20.46 -4.85 -7.72
CA GLY A 25 -19.74 -5.94 -7.06
C GLY A 25 -19.38 -7.05 -8.05
N LEU A 26 -18.69 -8.06 -7.55
CA LEU A 26 -18.31 -9.25 -8.32
C LEU A 26 -19.28 -10.38 -7.97
N ARG A 27 -19.99 -10.92 -8.97
CA ARG A 27 -20.92 -12.04 -8.80
C ARG A 27 -20.17 -13.35 -8.56
N ASP A 28 -20.88 -14.34 -8.01
CA ASP A 28 -20.26 -15.66 -7.80
C ASP A 28 -19.86 -16.29 -9.12
N GLY A 29 -18.63 -16.82 -9.18
CA GLY A 29 -18.06 -17.38 -10.39
C GLY A 29 -17.46 -16.35 -11.37
N GLU A 30 -17.69 -15.05 -11.18
CA GLU A 30 -17.06 -14.02 -12.00
C GLU A 30 -15.59 -13.77 -11.57
N THR A 31 -14.74 -13.55 -12.57
CA THR A 31 -13.35 -13.11 -12.39
C THR A 31 -13.24 -11.62 -12.69
N LEU A 32 -12.26 -10.96 -12.06
CA LEU A 32 -11.97 -9.56 -12.39
C LEU A 32 -11.44 -9.46 -13.83
N PRO A 33 -11.92 -8.50 -14.61
CA PRO A 33 -11.37 -8.26 -15.93
C PRO A 33 -9.94 -7.69 -15.80
N ARG A 34 -9.06 -8.05 -16.72
CA ARG A 34 -7.78 -7.38 -16.84
C ARG A 34 -7.99 -5.97 -17.38
N ILE A 35 -7.58 -4.97 -16.64
CA ILE A 35 -7.66 -3.56 -17.02
C ILE A 35 -6.25 -2.99 -16.86
N ALA A 36 -5.69 -2.44 -17.94
CA ALA A 36 -4.33 -1.94 -17.96
C ALA A 36 -4.26 -0.54 -18.55
N HIS A 37 -3.53 0.35 -17.88
CA HIS A 37 -3.27 1.73 -18.30
C HIS A 37 -1.78 2.02 -18.23
N ARG A 38 -1.28 2.88 -19.15
CA ARG A 38 0.14 3.29 -19.20
C ARG A 38 0.27 4.78 -19.45
N VAL A 39 1.29 5.38 -18.86
CA VAL A 39 1.84 6.68 -19.23
C VAL A 39 3.26 6.45 -19.76
N ALA A 40 3.49 6.83 -21.01
CA ALA A 40 4.76 6.54 -21.68
C ALA A 40 5.92 7.40 -21.18
N VAL A 41 5.63 8.65 -20.78
CA VAL A 41 6.64 9.59 -20.27
C VAL A 41 6.12 10.29 -19.02
N PHE A 42 6.84 10.10 -17.93
CA PHE A 42 6.59 10.77 -16.66
C PHE A 42 7.92 11.12 -16.00
N GLN A 43 8.00 12.26 -15.37
CA GLN A 43 9.14 12.67 -14.55
C GLN A 43 8.63 13.11 -13.18
N VAL A 44 9.32 12.70 -12.13
CA VAL A 44 8.95 13.09 -10.76
C VAL A 44 9.31 14.56 -10.56
N ASP A 45 8.31 15.36 -10.15
CA ASP A 45 8.56 16.76 -9.79
C ASP A 45 9.42 16.87 -8.54
N GLY A 46 10.49 17.66 -8.59
CA GLY A 46 11.45 17.78 -7.49
C GLY A 46 10.82 18.35 -6.22
N ARG A 47 9.88 19.32 -6.32
CA ARG A 47 9.19 19.91 -5.15
C ARG A 47 8.22 18.91 -4.54
N TRP A 48 7.58 18.10 -5.38
CA TRP A 48 6.75 17.00 -4.91
C TRP A 48 7.59 16.00 -4.11
N LEU A 49 8.74 15.60 -4.66
CA LEU A 49 9.66 14.65 -4.02
C LEU A 49 10.16 15.16 -2.66
N GLU A 50 10.53 16.45 -2.57
CA GLU A 50 10.88 17.09 -1.30
C GLU A 50 9.73 17.07 -0.30
N SER A 51 8.50 17.31 -0.76
CA SER A 51 7.31 17.26 0.09
C SER A 51 7.02 15.86 0.60
N TYR A 52 7.24 14.85 -0.25
CA TYR A 52 7.16 13.44 0.11
C TYR A 52 8.22 13.08 1.16
N GLY A 53 9.48 13.50 0.95
CA GLY A 53 10.56 13.32 1.91
C GLY A 53 10.23 13.94 3.28
N ARG A 54 9.73 15.18 3.29
CA ARG A 54 9.33 15.86 4.55
C ARG A 54 8.21 15.13 5.31
N VAL A 55 7.16 14.67 4.61
CA VAL A 55 6.03 14.02 5.30
C VAL A 55 6.35 12.59 5.76
N THR A 56 7.26 11.91 5.10
CA THR A 56 7.72 10.56 5.44
C THR A 56 8.97 10.55 6.32
N GLY A 57 9.67 11.68 6.45
CA GLY A 57 10.96 11.79 7.14
C GLY A 57 12.11 11.13 6.36
N MET A 58 11.98 11.04 5.04
CA MET A 58 12.93 10.37 4.18
C MET A 58 13.97 11.37 3.69
N ALA A 59 15.25 11.06 3.89
CA ALA A 59 16.34 11.80 3.25
C ALA A 59 16.38 11.44 1.76
N LEU A 60 16.57 12.45 0.92
CA LEU A 60 16.62 12.29 -0.53
C LEU A 60 18.07 12.20 -0.99
N GLY A 61 18.41 11.13 -1.70
CA GLY A 61 19.67 10.92 -2.39
C GLY A 61 19.56 11.17 -3.89
N GLU A 62 20.47 10.58 -4.66
CA GLU A 62 20.48 10.63 -6.12
C GLU A 62 19.41 9.73 -6.76
N GLY A 63 19.07 8.62 -6.11
CA GLY A 63 18.03 7.70 -6.55
C GLY A 63 16.67 7.99 -5.93
N LEU A 64 15.59 7.57 -6.61
CA LEU A 64 14.24 7.59 -6.08
C LEU A 64 14.10 6.55 -4.96
N PRO A 65 13.56 6.93 -3.78
CA PRO A 65 13.21 5.97 -2.75
C PRO A 65 12.21 4.91 -3.24
N ALA A 66 12.33 3.68 -2.77
CA ALA A 66 11.57 2.53 -3.26
C ALA A 66 10.03 2.69 -3.16
N THR A 67 9.54 3.55 -2.27
CA THR A 67 8.10 3.82 -2.14
C THR A 67 7.59 4.97 -3.02
N VAL A 68 8.48 5.73 -3.66
CA VAL A 68 8.11 6.86 -4.52
C VAL A 68 7.36 6.41 -5.77
N PRO A 69 7.79 5.37 -6.51
CA PRO A 69 7.06 4.91 -7.69
C PRO A 69 5.61 4.56 -7.40
N GLN A 70 5.34 3.90 -6.27
CA GLN A 70 3.98 3.59 -5.83
C GLN A 70 3.14 4.86 -5.58
N ALA A 71 3.74 5.88 -4.97
CA ALA A 71 3.02 7.11 -4.62
C ALA A 71 2.71 7.97 -5.87
N VAL A 72 3.66 8.11 -6.80
CA VAL A 72 3.44 8.89 -8.03
C VAL A 72 2.54 8.18 -9.03
N ALA A 73 2.45 6.85 -8.98
CA ALA A 73 1.57 6.06 -9.83
C ALA A 73 0.09 6.12 -9.42
N LEU A 74 -0.25 6.68 -8.24
CA LEU A 74 -1.63 6.68 -7.75
C LEU A 74 -2.67 7.21 -8.75
N PRO A 75 -2.44 8.30 -9.50
CA PRO A 75 -3.42 8.74 -10.49
C PRO A 75 -3.68 7.70 -11.59
N LEU A 76 -2.65 7.00 -12.04
CA LEU A 76 -2.78 5.95 -13.03
C LEU A 76 -3.48 4.71 -12.44
N GLN A 77 -3.14 4.33 -11.21
CA GLN A 77 -3.82 3.28 -10.46
C GLN A 77 -5.31 3.60 -10.28
N MET A 78 -5.64 4.84 -9.91
CA MET A 78 -7.02 5.30 -9.79
C MET A 78 -7.75 5.25 -11.14
N SER A 79 -7.09 5.54 -12.26
CA SER A 79 -7.72 5.45 -13.58
C SER A 79 -8.09 4.02 -13.95
N VAL A 80 -7.27 3.04 -13.59
CA VAL A 80 -7.58 1.61 -13.71
C VAL A 80 -8.79 1.24 -12.85
N LEU A 81 -8.75 1.59 -11.58
CA LEU A 81 -9.76 1.21 -10.59
C LEU A 81 -11.10 1.95 -10.76
N THR A 82 -11.09 3.13 -11.36
CA THR A 82 -12.32 3.86 -11.70
C THR A 82 -12.86 3.56 -13.09
N SER A 83 -12.19 2.73 -13.88
CA SER A 83 -12.67 2.26 -15.17
C SER A 83 -14.10 1.71 -15.06
N PRO A 84 -14.97 1.96 -16.05
CA PRO A 84 -16.33 1.39 -16.08
C PRO A 84 -16.36 -0.14 -15.97
N GLN A 85 -15.29 -0.80 -16.41
CA GLN A 85 -15.16 -2.26 -16.37
C GLN A 85 -14.78 -2.81 -14.98
N PHE A 86 -14.29 -1.97 -14.08
CA PHE A 86 -13.90 -2.40 -12.73
C PHE A 86 -15.15 -2.49 -11.83
N PRO A 87 -15.53 -3.69 -11.35
CA PRO A 87 -16.86 -3.89 -10.74
C PRO A 87 -16.92 -3.55 -9.24
N LEU A 88 -15.79 -3.36 -8.56
CA LEU A 88 -15.76 -3.27 -7.10
C LEU A 88 -15.79 -1.82 -6.59
N PRO A 89 -16.44 -1.56 -5.43
CA PRO A 89 -16.39 -0.25 -4.78
C PRO A 89 -14.98 0.07 -4.28
N LEU A 90 -14.56 1.32 -4.48
CA LEU A 90 -13.23 1.80 -4.11
C LEU A 90 -13.19 2.52 -2.76
N LEU A 91 -14.25 3.26 -2.44
CA LEU A 91 -14.30 4.00 -1.18
C LEU A 91 -14.36 3.02 0.00
N GLY A 92 -13.48 3.23 0.96
CA GLY A 92 -13.36 2.34 2.10
C GLY A 92 -12.54 1.06 1.83
N ALA A 93 -12.04 0.89 0.60
CA ALA A 93 -11.06 -0.17 0.32
C ALA A 93 -9.81 0.01 1.19
N VAL A 94 -9.28 -1.09 1.70
CA VAL A 94 -8.15 -1.09 2.63
C VAL A 94 -6.95 -1.75 2.00
N HIS A 95 -5.81 -1.10 2.03
CA HIS A 95 -4.53 -1.67 1.62
C HIS A 95 -4.12 -2.76 2.62
N VAL A 96 -3.98 -4.00 2.17
CA VAL A 96 -3.70 -5.16 3.04
C VAL A 96 -2.30 -5.75 2.85
N ARG A 97 -1.72 -5.63 1.65
CA ARG A 97 -0.33 -6.07 1.37
C ARG A 97 0.32 -5.16 0.34
N GLN A 98 1.63 -5.00 0.48
CA GLN A 98 2.49 -4.36 -0.51
C GLN A 98 3.74 -5.21 -0.71
N ARG A 99 4.07 -5.48 -1.98
CA ARG A 99 5.36 -6.02 -2.42
C ARG A 99 6.00 -5.03 -3.38
N ILE A 100 7.29 -4.81 -3.25
CA ILE A 100 8.09 -3.96 -4.13
C ILE A 100 9.36 -4.72 -4.50
N GLU A 101 9.67 -4.76 -5.78
CA GLU A 101 10.90 -5.30 -6.34
C GLU A 101 11.71 -4.16 -6.96
N VAL A 102 12.96 -4.02 -6.54
CA VAL A 102 13.91 -3.03 -7.06
C VAL A 102 14.78 -3.73 -8.10
N LEU A 103 14.45 -3.55 -9.38
CA LEU A 103 15.02 -4.32 -10.50
C LEU A 103 16.09 -3.56 -11.27
N GLY A 104 16.10 -2.23 -11.17
CA GLY A 104 17.04 -1.37 -11.85
C GLY A 104 17.18 -0.01 -11.17
N PRO A 105 18.16 0.82 -11.56
CA PRO A 105 18.34 2.15 -11.02
C PRO A 105 17.20 3.08 -11.44
N LEU A 106 16.76 3.92 -10.53
CA LEU A 106 15.78 4.98 -10.78
C LEU A 106 16.37 6.32 -10.33
N PRO A 107 17.10 7.05 -11.19
CA PRO A 107 17.59 8.38 -10.88
C PRO A 107 16.44 9.37 -10.58
N ARG A 108 16.68 10.40 -9.77
CA ARG A 108 15.65 11.39 -9.39
C ARG A 108 15.02 12.11 -10.58
N ASP A 109 15.79 12.37 -11.59
CA ASP A 109 15.44 13.09 -12.81
C ASP A 109 15.10 12.17 -13.99
N ALA A 110 14.99 10.86 -13.74
CA ALA A 110 14.69 9.87 -14.77
C ALA A 110 13.37 10.17 -15.47
N ARG A 111 13.35 9.96 -16.79
CA ARG A 111 12.11 9.84 -17.56
C ARG A 111 11.61 8.41 -17.44
N LEU A 112 10.43 8.26 -16.88
CA LEU A 112 9.83 6.99 -16.54
C LEU A 112 8.68 6.66 -17.49
N SER A 113 8.52 5.40 -17.83
CA SER A 113 7.26 4.84 -18.30
C SER A 113 6.60 4.11 -17.11
N ILE A 114 5.32 4.37 -16.87
CA ILE A 114 4.60 3.77 -15.76
C ILE A 114 3.38 3.02 -16.32
N ALA A 115 3.27 1.74 -16.02
CA ALA A 115 2.12 0.91 -16.34
C ALA A 115 1.44 0.43 -15.05
N CYS A 116 0.12 0.39 -15.06
CA CYS A 116 -0.69 -0.16 -13.98
C CYS A 116 -1.73 -1.12 -14.54
N ALA A 117 -1.89 -2.29 -13.91
CA ALA A 117 -2.88 -3.27 -14.32
C ALA A 117 -3.52 -3.95 -13.10
N VAL A 118 -4.81 -4.25 -13.18
CA VAL A 118 -5.46 -5.23 -12.31
C VAL A 118 -5.15 -6.62 -12.85
N GLU A 119 -4.55 -7.44 -12.00
CA GLU A 119 -4.28 -8.85 -12.29
C GLU A 119 -4.82 -9.73 -11.17
N GLY A 120 -5.99 -10.31 -11.44
CA GLY A 120 -6.59 -11.23 -10.50
C GLY A 120 -7.34 -10.59 -9.35
N GLY A 121 -8.09 -11.41 -8.69
CA GLY A 121 -8.84 -11.09 -7.48
C GLY A 121 -9.26 -12.39 -6.82
N ARG A 122 -9.30 -12.39 -5.50
CA ARG A 122 -9.71 -13.57 -4.74
C ARG A 122 -10.76 -13.19 -3.71
N ARG A 123 -11.78 -14.02 -3.61
CA ARG A 123 -12.79 -13.87 -2.57
C ARG A 123 -12.20 -14.28 -1.23
N VAL A 124 -12.43 -13.44 -0.24
CA VAL A 124 -12.08 -13.68 1.16
C VAL A 124 -13.30 -13.40 2.03
N ARG A 125 -13.29 -13.87 3.27
CA ARG A 125 -14.42 -13.70 4.19
C ARG A 125 -14.96 -12.27 4.31
N ARG A 126 -14.10 -11.25 4.12
CA ARG A 126 -14.46 -9.83 4.28
C ARG A 126 -14.76 -9.10 2.97
N GLY A 127 -14.69 -9.76 1.81
CA GLY A 127 -14.89 -9.12 0.52
C GLY A 127 -14.04 -9.74 -0.59
N VAL A 128 -13.51 -8.91 -1.46
CA VAL A 128 -12.63 -9.31 -2.55
C VAL A 128 -11.29 -8.63 -2.39
N GLU A 129 -10.21 -9.40 -2.31
CA GLU A 129 -8.85 -8.90 -2.45
C GLU A 129 -8.50 -8.78 -3.93
N VAL A 130 -7.87 -7.67 -4.28
CA VAL A 130 -7.48 -7.33 -5.65
C VAL A 130 -6.01 -7.00 -5.68
N ASP A 131 -5.29 -7.60 -6.62
CA ASP A 131 -3.89 -7.29 -6.87
C ASP A 131 -3.80 -6.28 -8.01
N LEU A 132 -3.21 -5.13 -7.71
CA LEU A 132 -2.90 -4.06 -8.65
C LEU A 132 -1.38 -4.03 -8.85
N ILE A 133 -0.95 -4.35 -10.06
CA ILE A 133 0.46 -4.34 -10.44
C ILE A 133 0.80 -2.98 -11.00
N THR A 134 1.92 -2.44 -10.56
CA THR A 134 2.51 -1.20 -11.09
C THR A 134 3.93 -1.51 -11.51
N GLU A 135 4.26 -1.20 -12.75
CA GLU A 135 5.58 -1.37 -13.34
C GLU A 135 6.15 -0.03 -13.77
N VAL A 136 7.42 0.18 -13.49
CA VAL A 136 8.12 1.41 -13.84
C VAL A 136 9.38 1.06 -14.63
N GLU A 137 9.44 1.60 -15.85
CA GLU A 137 10.54 1.44 -16.77
C GLU A 137 11.34 2.75 -16.89
N HIS A 138 12.63 2.63 -17.04
CA HIS A 138 13.56 3.70 -17.39
C HIS A 138 14.45 3.22 -18.54
N GLU A 139 14.55 4.03 -19.59
CA GLU A 139 15.33 3.71 -20.81
C GLU A 139 14.98 2.32 -21.42
N GLY A 140 13.69 1.95 -21.37
CA GLY A 140 13.20 0.68 -21.90
C GLY A 140 13.46 -0.55 -21.02
N HIS A 141 14.01 -0.37 -19.82
CA HIS A 141 14.27 -1.44 -18.89
C HIS A 141 13.32 -1.36 -17.69
N LEU A 142 12.77 -2.50 -17.29
CA LEU A 142 11.97 -2.59 -16.07
C LEU A 142 12.87 -2.40 -14.84
N CYS A 143 12.68 -1.28 -14.13
CA CYS A 143 13.50 -0.91 -12.98
C CYS A 143 12.80 -1.11 -11.64
N TRP A 144 11.47 -1.16 -11.64
CA TRP A 144 10.70 -1.29 -10.41
C TRP A 144 9.35 -1.96 -10.69
N ARG A 145 8.95 -2.85 -9.80
CA ARG A 145 7.64 -3.49 -9.83
C ARG A 145 7.02 -3.45 -8.45
N GLY A 146 5.75 -3.04 -8.37
CA GLY A 146 4.95 -3.05 -7.15
C GLY A 146 3.70 -3.88 -7.31
N VAL A 147 3.40 -4.71 -6.33
CA VAL A 147 2.11 -5.42 -6.21
C VAL A 147 1.41 -4.89 -4.98
N THR A 148 0.31 -4.18 -5.20
CA THR A 148 -0.56 -3.66 -4.15
C THR A 148 -1.78 -4.55 -4.04
N THR A 149 -1.97 -5.21 -2.90
CA THR A 149 -3.23 -5.89 -2.62
C THR A 149 -4.11 -5.01 -1.77
N PHE A 150 -5.31 -4.72 -2.23
CA PHE A 150 -6.31 -4.06 -1.42
C PHE A 150 -7.57 -4.90 -1.29
N LEU A 151 -8.24 -4.76 -0.14
CA LEU A 151 -9.50 -5.42 0.18
C LEU A 151 -10.65 -4.45 -0.13
N SER A 152 -11.46 -4.77 -1.14
CA SER A 152 -12.74 -4.15 -1.37
C SER A 152 -13.80 -4.90 -0.56
N GLN A 153 -14.39 -4.19 0.41
CA GLN A 153 -15.50 -4.74 1.19
C GLN A 153 -16.77 -4.67 0.32
N GLY A 154 -17.44 -5.80 0.12
CA GLY A 154 -18.73 -5.84 -0.58
C GLY A 154 -19.79 -4.99 0.15
N PRO A 155 -20.92 -4.62 -0.52
CA PRO A 155 -22.03 -3.99 0.17
C PRO A 155 -22.42 -4.87 1.35
N ARG A 156 -22.49 -4.27 2.55
CA ARG A 156 -23.05 -4.95 3.70
C ARG A 156 -24.49 -5.32 3.33
N SER A 157 -24.78 -6.61 3.22
CA SER A 157 -26.13 -7.11 3.02
C SER A 157 -27.06 -6.42 3.99
N GLY A 158 -28.11 -5.81 3.44
CA GLY A 158 -28.95 -4.80 4.03
C GLY A 158 -29.46 -5.09 5.42
N ALA A 159 -29.83 -4.04 6.08
CA ALA A 159 -30.50 -3.96 7.35
C ALA A 159 -31.56 -5.09 7.54
N GLY A 160 -31.22 -6.06 8.35
CA GLY A 160 -32.10 -7.12 8.80
C GLY A 160 -31.46 -7.85 9.96
N GLY A 161 -31.70 -7.36 11.18
CA GLY A 161 -31.55 -8.12 12.40
C GLY A 161 -30.20 -8.05 13.11
N GLY A 162 -30.19 -7.40 14.26
CA GLY A 162 -29.33 -7.72 15.40
C GLY A 162 -27.93 -7.17 15.33
N ALA A 163 -27.67 -6.11 16.08
CA ALA A 163 -26.34 -5.75 16.53
C ALA A 163 -25.70 -6.91 17.29
N SER A 164 -25.13 -7.86 16.57
CA SER A 164 -24.16 -8.78 17.15
C SER A 164 -22.95 -7.95 17.52
N LYS A 165 -22.82 -7.61 18.81
CA LYS A 165 -21.56 -7.20 19.40
C LYS A 165 -20.52 -8.23 18.97
N ALA A 166 -19.65 -7.87 18.03
CA ALA A 166 -18.45 -8.62 17.79
C ALA A 166 -17.68 -8.61 19.11
N ARG A 167 -17.79 -9.67 19.87
CA ARG A 167 -16.90 -9.97 20.96
C ARG A 167 -15.51 -9.99 20.36
N ASP A 168 -14.62 -9.26 20.99
CA ASP A 168 -13.18 -9.24 20.73
C ASP A 168 -12.62 -10.59 21.23
N ASP A 169 -12.93 -11.64 20.49
CA ASP A 169 -12.36 -12.95 20.74
C ASP A 169 -10.95 -12.91 20.15
N GLY A 170 -9.98 -12.79 21.07
CA GLY A 170 -8.53 -12.82 20.79
C GLY A 170 -8.03 -14.12 20.15
N GLY A 171 -8.84 -14.79 19.36
CA GLY A 171 -8.47 -15.92 18.52
C GLY A 171 -7.85 -15.44 17.23
N ALA A 172 -6.53 -15.58 17.11
CA ALA A 172 -5.80 -15.49 15.86
C ALA A 172 -6.30 -16.60 14.92
N HIS A 173 -7.39 -16.36 14.21
CA HIS A 173 -7.77 -17.20 13.09
C HIS A 173 -6.79 -16.87 11.95
N ARG A 174 -5.77 -17.72 11.81
CA ARG A 174 -4.90 -17.76 10.64
C ARG A 174 -5.78 -18.23 9.48
N ASP A 175 -6.26 -17.28 8.66
CA ASP A 175 -6.65 -17.63 7.29
C ASP A 175 -5.41 -18.26 6.63
N PRO A 176 -5.52 -19.43 5.98
CA PRO A 176 -4.38 -20.03 5.30
C PRO A 176 -3.84 -19.01 4.29
N ALA A 177 -2.55 -18.70 4.43
CA ALA A 177 -1.87 -17.83 3.50
C ALA A 177 -2.04 -18.39 2.08
N PRO A 178 -2.34 -17.56 1.06
CA PRO A 178 -2.20 -18.02 -0.31
C PRO A 178 -0.76 -18.51 -0.47
N ARG A 179 -0.62 -19.70 -1.03
CA ARG A 179 0.67 -20.26 -1.41
C ARG A 179 1.19 -19.51 -2.64
N ASP A 180 1.84 -18.39 -2.41
CA ASP A 180 2.70 -17.76 -3.39
C ASP A 180 4.11 -18.20 -3.03
N ASP A 181 4.78 -18.96 -3.87
CA ASP A 181 6.14 -19.50 -3.64
C ASP A 181 7.16 -18.40 -3.29
N ASP A 182 6.88 -17.14 -3.65
CA ASP A 182 7.68 -15.97 -3.27
C ASP A 182 7.16 -15.25 -1.99
N GLY A 183 5.92 -15.45 -1.58
CA GLY A 183 5.36 -14.87 -0.35
C GLY A 183 5.98 -15.46 0.91
N ASP A 184 6.48 -16.69 0.85
CA ASP A 184 7.08 -17.37 1.98
C ASP A 184 8.47 -16.81 2.36
N ARG A 185 9.23 -16.25 1.41
CA ARG A 185 10.56 -15.68 1.71
C ARG A 185 10.47 -14.43 2.59
N VAL A 186 9.50 -13.56 2.33
CA VAL A 186 9.33 -12.34 3.14
C VAL A 186 8.53 -12.63 4.41
N ALA A 187 7.67 -13.65 4.42
CA ALA A 187 7.06 -14.16 5.64
C ALA A 187 8.13 -14.66 6.62
N ALA A 188 9.26 -15.20 6.14
CA ALA A 188 10.39 -15.59 6.98
C ALA A 188 11.06 -14.37 7.66
N PHE A 189 11.11 -13.19 7.00
CA PHE A 189 11.64 -11.95 7.61
C PHE A 189 10.66 -11.30 8.59
N ALA A 190 9.35 -11.52 8.41
CA ALA A 190 8.31 -11.09 9.35
C ALA A 190 8.14 -12.06 10.53
N ALA A 191 9.06 -13.02 10.69
CA ALA A 191 9.10 -13.93 11.83
C ALA A 191 9.06 -13.17 13.17
N GLU A 192 8.81 -13.88 14.23
CA GLU A 192 8.77 -13.32 15.58
C GLU A 192 10.02 -12.46 15.85
N PRO A 193 9.86 -11.20 16.30
CA PRO A 193 11.01 -10.34 16.57
C PRO A 193 11.89 -10.98 17.62
N PRO A 194 13.23 -10.82 17.54
CA PRO A 194 14.11 -11.27 18.61
C PRO A 194 13.75 -10.57 19.92
N PRO A 195 14.09 -11.15 21.09
CA PRO A 195 13.81 -10.56 22.40
C PRO A 195 14.36 -9.14 22.55
N ASP A 196 15.47 -8.84 21.89
CA ASP A 196 16.11 -7.53 21.88
C ASP A 196 16.29 -7.04 20.41
N PRO A 197 15.31 -6.35 19.85
CA PRO A 197 15.38 -5.86 18.47
C PRO A 197 16.39 -4.71 18.38
N GLU A 198 17.29 -4.77 17.41
CA GLU A 198 18.37 -3.79 17.18
C GLU A 198 17.87 -2.37 16.95
N ILE A 199 16.68 -2.22 16.36
CA ILE A 199 16.08 -0.94 16.02
C ILE A 199 14.76 -0.79 16.77
N SER A 200 14.62 0.32 17.50
CA SER A 200 13.35 0.69 18.15
C SER A 200 13.11 2.18 17.96
N ALA A 201 11.97 2.52 17.33
CA ALA A 201 11.58 3.90 17.11
C ALA A 201 10.13 4.14 17.54
N ILE A 202 9.88 5.19 18.29
CA ILE A 202 8.53 5.60 18.70
C ILE A 202 8.08 6.75 17.80
N TRP A 203 6.91 6.58 17.19
CA TRP A 203 6.30 7.57 16.33
C TRP A 203 5.08 8.20 17.00
N ARG A 204 5.05 9.53 17.02
CA ARG A 204 3.83 10.28 17.28
C ARG A 204 3.05 10.41 15.98
N LEU A 205 1.77 10.13 16.03
CA LEU A 205 0.86 10.16 14.89
C LEU A 205 -0.15 11.30 15.11
N PRO A 206 0.15 12.55 14.71
CA PRO A 206 -0.76 13.69 14.92
C PRO A 206 -2.04 13.53 14.10
N ALA A 207 -3.12 14.18 14.54
CA ALA A 207 -4.46 14.08 13.96
C ALA A 207 -4.55 14.52 12.48
N ASP A 208 -3.63 15.38 12.04
CA ASP A 208 -3.57 15.90 10.68
C ASP A 208 -2.66 15.09 9.74
N LEU A 209 -1.94 14.10 10.25
CA LEU A 209 -0.93 13.37 9.48
C LEU A 209 -1.51 12.69 8.24
N GLY A 210 -2.72 12.11 8.34
CA GLY A 210 -3.41 11.52 7.20
C GLY A 210 -3.67 12.55 6.10
N ARG A 211 -4.14 13.75 6.45
CA ARG A 211 -4.38 14.85 5.50
C ARG A 211 -3.08 15.39 4.90
N ARG A 212 -2.02 15.51 5.71
CA ARG A 212 -0.69 15.94 5.24
C ARG A 212 -0.13 14.96 4.21
N PHE A 213 -0.22 13.65 4.49
CA PHE A 213 0.21 12.64 3.53
C PHE A 213 -0.69 12.62 2.29
N ALA A 214 -2.03 12.71 2.46
CA ALA A 214 -2.98 12.78 1.35
C ALA A 214 -2.74 13.99 0.42
N ALA A 215 -2.29 15.12 0.98
CA ALA A 215 -1.98 16.32 0.18
C ALA A 215 -0.79 16.09 -0.76
N VAL A 216 0.15 15.24 -0.38
CA VAL A 216 1.34 14.90 -1.18
C VAL A 216 1.08 13.67 -2.06
N ALA A 217 0.70 12.54 -1.46
CA ALA A 217 0.52 11.28 -2.19
C ALA A 217 -0.78 11.23 -3.02
N GLY A 218 -1.72 12.16 -2.79
CA GLY A 218 -2.98 12.20 -3.54
C GLY A 218 -4.04 11.20 -3.05
N ASP A 219 -3.73 10.31 -2.13
CA ASP A 219 -4.69 9.36 -1.58
C ASP A 219 -5.66 10.04 -0.60
N ARG A 220 -6.81 10.44 -1.15
CA ARG A 220 -7.89 11.09 -0.41
C ARG A 220 -9.02 10.14 -0.01
N ASN A 221 -8.72 8.85 0.15
CA ASN A 221 -9.70 7.92 0.69
C ASN A 221 -10.26 8.46 2.02
N PRO A 222 -11.59 8.58 2.17
CA PRO A 222 -12.23 9.19 3.34
C PRO A 222 -11.79 8.64 4.70
N ILE A 223 -11.31 7.38 4.73
CA ILE A 223 -10.84 6.73 5.96
C ILE A 223 -9.60 7.40 6.58
N HIS A 224 -8.88 8.22 5.81
CA HIS A 224 -7.64 8.86 6.23
C HIS A 224 -7.79 10.33 6.65
N LEU A 225 -8.94 10.96 6.37
CA LEU A 225 -9.08 12.42 6.41
C LEU A 225 -9.64 12.95 7.73
N TYR A 226 -10.87 12.55 8.06
CA TYR A 226 -11.59 13.08 9.22
C TYR A 226 -12.41 11.99 9.92
N PRO A 227 -12.70 12.14 11.23
CA PRO A 227 -13.56 11.16 11.94
C PRO A 227 -14.94 11.00 11.28
N LEU A 228 -15.53 12.12 10.82
CA LEU A 228 -16.84 12.09 10.19
C LEU A 228 -16.84 11.31 8.87
N THR A 229 -15.76 11.43 8.07
CA THR A 229 -15.64 10.72 6.79
C THR A 229 -15.20 9.28 6.94
N ALA A 230 -14.55 8.92 8.06
CA ALA A 230 -14.08 7.55 8.33
C ALA A 230 -15.17 6.65 8.93
N ARG A 231 -16.12 7.23 9.68
CA ARG A 231 -17.20 6.47 10.38
C ARG A 231 -18.07 5.60 9.47
N PRO A 232 -18.51 6.04 8.27
CA PRO A 232 -19.30 5.20 7.38
C PRO A 232 -18.59 3.90 6.98
N PHE A 233 -17.25 3.88 7.03
CA PHE A 233 -16.42 2.72 6.72
C PHE A 233 -16.02 1.88 7.95
N GLY A 234 -16.59 2.20 9.15
CA GLY A 234 -16.38 1.42 10.38
C GLY A 234 -15.21 1.91 11.24
N PHE A 235 -14.56 3.03 10.90
CA PHE A 235 -13.47 3.58 11.69
C PHE A 235 -13.97 4.72 12.59
N LYS A 236 -13.76 4.61 13.90
CA LYS A 236 -14.13 5.67 14.85
C LYS A 236 -13.32 6.96 14.66
N GLN A 237 -12.08 6.82 14.18
CA GLN A 237 -11.11 7.88 13.91
C GLN A 237 -10.45 7.62 12.56
N PRO A 238 -9.91 8.67 11.89
CA PRO A 238 -9.11 8.43 10.70
C PRO A 238 -7.89 7.57 11.03
N ILE A 239 -7.41 6.85 10.03
CA ILE A 239 -6.24 5.98 10.14
C ILE A 239 -5.13 6.49 9.23
N ILE A 240 -3.87 6.24 9.58
CA ILE A 240 -2.76 6.60 8.70
C ILE A 240 -2.70 5.66 7.48
N HIS A 241 -2.19 6.15 6.37
CA HIS A 241 -1.97 5.38 5.15
C HIS A 241 -0.93 4.28 5.34
N GLY A 242 -1.18 3.10 4.77
CA GLY A 242 -0.22 2.01 4.79
C GLY A 242 1.12 2.39 4.17
N MET A 243 1.10 3.09 3.02
CA MET A 243 2.33 3.52 2.33
C MET A 243 3.15 4.54 3.13
N TRP A 244 2.51 5.41 3.92
CA TRP A 244 3.25 6.25 4.86
C TRP A 244 3.97 5.41 5.92
N THR A 245 3.28 4.40 6.47
CA THR A 245 3.84 3.51 7.49
C THR A 245 5.02 2.72 6.94
N LEU A 246 4.90 2.18 5.72
CA LEU A 246 6.00 1.49 5.05
C LEU A 246 7.19 2.42 4.79
N ALA A 247 6.94 3.63 4.25
CA ALA A 247 7.99 4.61 4.02
C ALA A 247 8.75 4.97 5.31
N ARG A 248 8.03 5.16 6.41
CA ARG A 248 8.64 5.41 7.73
C ARG A 248 9.41 4.21 8.27
N ALA A 249 8.92 2.99 8.00
CA ALA A 249 9.64 1.77 8.39
C ALA A 249 10.98 1.67 7.65
N LEU A 250 10.97 1.89 6.33
CA LEU A 250 12.21 1.87 5.54
C LEU A 250 13.21 2.95 5.96
N VAL A 251 12.74 4.13 6.37
CA VAL A 251 13.62 5.16 6.95
C VAL A 251 14.27 4.68 8.24
N ALA A 252 13.52 4.07 9.15
CA ALA A 252 14.03 3.57 10.42
C ALA A 252 15.00 2.39 10.24
N LEU A 253 14.81 1.60 9.19
CA LEU A 253 15.70 0.50 8.78
C LEU A 253 16.93 0.97 7.99
N GLU A 254 17.07 2.27 7.73
CA GLU A 254 18.10 2.85 6.86
C GLU A 254 18.08 2.28 5.43
N ALA A 255 16.91 1.83 4.97
CA ALA A 255 16.71 1.19 3.67
C ALA A 255 15.67 1.91 2.77
N PRO A 256 15.66 3.27 2.68
CA PRO A 256 14.71 3.96 1.80
C PRO A 256 15.00 3.74 0.31
N THR A 257 16.27 3.50 -0.02
CA THR A 257 16.75 3.19 -1.37
C THR A 257 17.57 1.89 -1.28
N PRO A 258 16.91 0.73 -1.22
CA PRO A 258 17.61 -0.54 -1.06
C PRO A 258 18.39 -0.91 -2.34
N PRO A 259 19.36 -1.82 -2.27
CA PRO A 259 20.17 -2.21 -3.40
C PRO A 259 19.33 -2.89 -4.51
N LEU A 260 19.91 -2.99 -5.71
CA LEU A 260 19.31 -3.72 -6.82
C LEU A 260 19.04 -5.18 -6.44
N GLY A 261 17.91 -5.70 -6.92
CA GLY A 261 17.42 -7.03 -6.60
C GLY A 261 16.77 -7.13 -5.23
N ALA A 262 16.71 -6.05 -4.45
CA ALA A 262 16.00 -6.08 -3.18
C ALA A 262 14.49 -6.25 -3.38
N VAL A 263 13.89 -7.00 -2.46
CA VAL A 263 12.45 -7.20 -2.37
C VAL A 263 11.96 -6.69 -1.02
N ILE A 264 11.03 -5.73 -1.06
CA ILE A 264 10.34 -5.23 0.12
C ILE A 264 8.96 -5.85 0.15
N SER A 265 8.51 -6.35 1.29
CA SER A 265 7.15 -6.84 1.44
C SER A 265 6.62 -6.51 2.81
N CYS A 266 5.33 -6.15 2.88
CA CYS A 266 4.67 -5.92 4.16
C CYS A 266 3.19 -6.30 4.12
N ARG A 267 2.64 -6.58 5.32
CA ARG A 267 1.22 -6.82 5.58
C ARG A 267 0.69 -5.76 6.54
N PHE A 268 -0.44 -5.17 6.19
CA PHE A 268 -1.17 -4.21 7.03
C PHE A 268 -2.27 -4.96 7.80
N ARG A 269 -2.01 -5.33 9.04
CA ARG A 269 -2.88 -6.18 9.86
C ARG A 269 -3.95 -5.41 10.62
N LYS A 270 -3.59 -4.23 11.12
CA LYS A 270 -4.49 -3.40 11.93
C LYS A 270 -4.30 -1.92 11.57
N PRO A 271 -5.39 -1.14 11.62
CA PRO A 271 -5.30 0.29 11.40
C PRO A 271 -4.53 0.98 12.54
N LEU A 272 -3.75 1.99 12.20
CA LEU A 272 -3.11 2.91 13.15
C LEU A 272 -3.96 4.19 13.21
N PRO A 273 -4.69 4.44 14.31
CA PRO A 273 -5.61 5.58 14.42
C PRO A 273 -4.88 6.90 14.58
N LEU A 274 -5.52 7.98 14.13
CA LEU A 274 -5.06 9.37 14.26
C LEU A 274 -6.03 10.19 15.10
N PRO A 275 -5.56 10.90 16.16
CA PRO A 275 -4.19 10.87 16.67
C PRO A 275 -3.85 9.56 17.37
N GLY A 276 -2.55 9.28 17.48
CA GLY A 276 -2.08 8.07 18.15
C GLY A 276 -0.57 8.01 18.29
N SER A 277 -0.10 6.81 18.59
CA SER A 277 1.33 6.48 18.59
C SER A 277 1.54 5.10 18.00
N ALA A 278 2.73 4.86 17.50
CA ALA A 278 3.18 3.55 17.05
C ALA A 278 4.63 3.35 17.47
N ARG A 279 5.05 2.09 17.60
CA ARG A 279 6.43 1.71 17.87
C ARG A 279 6.90 0.77 16.77
N LEU A 280 7.98 1.12 16.10
CA LEU A 280 8.68 0.22 15.18
C LEU A 280 9.69 -0.59 15.97
N LEU A 281 9.74 -1.88 15.67
CA LEU A 281 10.81 -2.80 16.01
C LEU A 281 11.42 -3.30 14.71
N GLY A 282 12.75 -3.25 14.60
CA GLY A 282 13.49 -3.74 13.43
C GLY A 282 14.66 -4.61 13.85
N TRP A 283 15.00 -5.58 13.04
CA TRP A 283 16.09 -6.53 13.30
C TRP A 283 16.72 -7.00 11.99
N ARG A 284 17.97 -7.43 12.09
CA ARG A 284 18.69 -8.05 10.99
C ARG A 284 18.48 -9.56 10.98
N VAL A 285 18.42 -10.11 9.78
CA VAL A 285 18.40 -11.55 9.51
C VAL A 285 19.36 -11.83 8.38
N VAL A 286 19.72 -13.11 8.19
CA VAL A 286 20.54 -13.51 7.05
C VAL A 286 19.83 -13.08 5.77
N GLY A 287 20.51 -12.24 4.97
CA GLY A 287 20.00 -11.74 3.69
C GLY A 287 18.97 -10.63 3.76
N GLY A 288 18.82 -9.94 4.89
CA GLY A 288 17.89 -8.82 4.94
C GLY A 288 17.59 -8.26 6.32
N GLN A 289 16.43 -7.65 6.41
CA GLN A 289 15.92 -7.02 7.64
C GLN A 289 14.44 -7.33 7.80
N GLY A 290 14.01 -7.63 9.02
CA GLY A 290 12.61 -7.74 9.41
C GLY A 290 12.14 -6.52 10.20
N PHE A 291 10.85 -6.25 10.19
CA PHE A 291 10.26 -5.22 11.04
C PHE A 291 8.83 -5.51 11.45
N GLN A 292 8.45 -4.98 12.60
CA GLN A 292 7.06 -4.84 13.03
C GLN A 292 6.77 -3.42 13.47
N VAL A 293 5.57 -2.94 13.19
CA VAL A 293 5.04 -1.69 13.72
C VAL A 293 3.89 -2.04 14.66
N LEU A 294 4.05 -1.70 15.92
CA LEU A 294 3.08 -1.92 16.97
C LEU A 294 2.19 -0.67 17.14
N ASP A 295 0.90 -0.87 17.37
CA ASP A 295 -0.01 0.21 17.75
C ASP A 295 0.22 0.68 19.20
N GLY A 296 -0.45 1.73 19.64
CA GLY A 296 -0.35 2.26 20.99
C GLY A 296 -0.77 1.29 22.12
N LYS A 297 -1.28 0.09 21.76
CA LYS A 297 -1.62 -1.00 22.67
C LYS A 297 -0.66 -2.18 22.58
N GLY A 298 0.45 -2.04 21.86
CA GLY A 298 1.45 -3.09 21.67
C GLY A 298 1.04 -4.21 20.69
N ARG A 299 -0.03 -4.02 19.89
CA ARG A 299 -0.47 -5.04 18.93
C ARG A 299 0.18 -4.78 17.58
N VAL A 300 0.58 -5.85 16.88
CA VAL A 300 1.16 -5.75 15.54
C VAL A 300 0.13 -5.14 14.58
N ALA A 301 0.45 -3.95 14.06
CA ALA A 301 -0.34 -3.24 13.06
C ALA A 301 0.20 -3.46 11.65
N VAL A 302 1.52 -3.46 11.48
CA VAL A 302 2.20 -3.76 10.22
C VAL A 302 3.38 -4.67 10.51
N GLU A 303 3.63 -5.60 9.64
CA GLU A 303 4.82 -6.46 9.66
C GLU A 303 5.40 -6.59 8.26
N GLY A 304 6.70 -6.80 8.14
CA GLY A 304 7.33 -6.93 6.85
C GLY A 304 8.84 -7.04 6.92
N GLY A 305 9.48 -6.90 5.78
CA GLY A 305 10.93 -6.94 5.68
C GLY A 305 11.45 -6.47 4.33
N VAL A 306 12.78 -6.38 4.29
CA VAL A 306 13.59 -6.10 3.09
C VAL A 306 14.54 -7.28 2.89
N ALA A 307 14.37 -8.02 1.80
CA ALA A 307 15.28 -9.08 1.39
C ALA A 307 16.29 -8.53 0.37
N HIS A 308 17.53 -8.96 0.43
CA HIS A 308 18.58 -8.62 -0.53
C HIS A 308 18.83 -9.79 -1.48
N SER A 309 19.11 -9.52 -2.77
CA SER A 309 19.54 -10.54 -3.73
C SER A 309 20.86 -11.15 -3.26
N GLY A 310 20.94 -12.49 -3.22
CA GLY A 310 22.15 -13.22 -2.84
C GLY A 310 22.11 -13.95 -1.50
N ALA A 311 21.00 -13.87 -0.79
CA ALA A 311 20.77 -14.67 0.42
C ALA A 311 19.95 -15.93 0.10
N VAL A 312 20.50 -16.78 -0.75
CA VAL A 312 20.05 -18.16 -0.99
C VAL A 312 21.23 -19.09 -0.75
#